data_a642c7d03dc9c757e774c938b8a822e5
#
_entry.id   a642c7d03dc9c757e774c938b8a822e5
#
_cell.length_a   1.000
_cell.length_b   1.000
_cell.length_c   1.000
_cell.angle_alpha   90.00
_cell.angle_beta   90.00
_cell.angle_gamma   90.00
#
_symmetry.space_group_name_H-M   'P 1'
#
loop_
_entity.id
_entity.type
_entity.pdbx_description
1 polymer ?
#
loop_
_entity_poly.entity_id
_entity_poly.type
_entity_poly.pdbx_seq_one_letter_code
_entity_poly.pdbx_strand_id
1 'polypeptide(L)'
;MRLPDCRKRCGMDGEDGEKELALPXKNPFVHELRFTPLQTLKLGVMTLTLFPVRLFFAAFMMLLAWPFAFIATVGRSEIIVEHQCLWRRVVDVILRLIMRAMWFAGGFHWIRVKGCRALPAQAPIITLAPHSSYFDAMPVTMTMASIVMKAESKDIPLWGTLIKYIRPVFVSRSDQDSRRKTVEEIKRRAQSGGVWPQIMIFPEGTCTNRSCLITFKPGAFIPAVPVQPAVLRYSNPLDTITWTWQGPGAFKILWLTLCQLHNDLEIEFLPIYTPSEEESRNPQLFAQNVRRIMAKALHVPVTDYSFEDCQLAMAEGQLRLPVDTSMLEFARLVRRLGLKRENSEIEDYRRRALKLQGMKQNVEQFALFLGQPLSPVLQDMFALFDEHDEGLMDVRELVIAFSVVCRPTKTLETIKLAFTMFEDEQNGGVTEEELECILHTALGVTELKVSRLFRAVDVINAGKVTFEMFRSFAEQQPDFAEEFLYAENTGFFSNFLSSGIASNGFCPDFSPNEHQKKVK
;
A
#
# COMPACT_ATOMS: atom_id res chain seq x y z
N MET A 1 18.44 -14.67 5.93
CA MET A 1 18.33 -13.94 4.65
C MET A 1 19.08 -12.62 4.73
N ARG A 2 19.99 -12.37 3.79
CA ARG A 2 20.93 -11.25 3.80
C ARG A 2 20.26 -9.94 3.35
N LEU A 3 20.65 -8.82 3.97
CA LEU A 3 20.25 -7.51 3.47
C LEU A 3 20.96 -7.22 2.13
N PRO A 4 20.28 -6.51 1.21
CA PRO A 4 20.90 -6.20 -0.09
C PRO A 4 22.16 -5.37 0.05
N ASP A 5 23.17 -5.69 -0.72
CA ASP A 5 24.43 -4.95 -0.73
C ASP A 5 24.33 -3.79 -1.70
N CYS A 6 24.17 -2.60 -1.16
CA CYS A 6 24.01 -1.39 -1.95
C CYS A 6 25.29 -0.94 -2.66
N ARG A 7 26.46 -1.48 -2.26
CA ARG A 7 27.75 -1.05 -2.83
C ARG A 7 28.07 -1.67 -4.19
N LYS A 8 27.47 -2.84 -4.48
CA LYS A 8 27.78 -3.56 -5.73
C LYS A 8 27.04 -3.02 -6.96
N ARG A 9 26.14 -2.05 -6.77
CA ARG A 9 25.32 -1.54 -7.87
C ARG A 9 25.92 -0.37 -8.65
N CYS A 10 27.08 0.13 -8.22
CA CYS A 10 27.67 1.33 -8.80
C CYS A 10 28.70 1.09 -9.91
N GLY A 11 28.80 -0.10 -10.43
CA GLY A 11 29.86 -0.40 -11.38
C GLY A 11 29.51 -1.35 -12.49
N MET A 12 28.68 -0.90 -13.42
CA MET A 12 28.62 -1.54 -14.73
C MET A 12 28.16 -0.51 -15.77
N ASP A 13 29.14 0.05 -16.44
CA ASP A 13 28.92 0.89 -17.60
C ASP A 13 28.55 0.01 -18.80
N GLY A 14 27.33 0.08 -19.22
CA GLY A 14 26.86 -0.53 -20.45
C GLY A 14 26.03 0.46 -21.22
N GLU A 15 26.50 0.77 -22.40
CA GLU A 15 25.86 1.73 -23.28
C GLU A 15 24.47 1.28 -23.74
N ASP A 16 23.60 2.27 -23.87
CA ASP A 16 22.30 2.22 -24.57
C ASP A 16 21.26 1.24 -24.01
N GLY A 17 20.69 1.63 -22.94
CA GLY A 17 19.44 1.18 -22.40
C GLY A 17 18.94 2.26 -21.50
N GLU A 18 17.66 2.47 -21.44
CA GLU A 18 17.05 3.38 -20.49
C GLU A 18 17.78 3.29 -19.16
N LYS A 19 18.36 4.36 -18.70
CA LYS A 19 18.99 4.44 -17.38
C LYS A 19 17.97 3.94 -16.35
N GLU A 20 18.14 2.71 -15.93
CA GLU A 20 17.41 2.19 -14.80
C GLU A 20 17.79 3.09 -13.64
N LEU A 21 16.90 3.99 -13.27
CA LEU A 21 17.13 4.91 -12.17
C LEU A 21 17.49 4.10 -10.94
N ALA A 22 18.67 4.40 -10.38
CA ALA A 22 19.09 3.77 -9.14
C ALA A 22 17.96 3.86 -8.13
N LEU A 23 17.59 2.74 -7.55
CA LEU A 23 16.54 2.69 -6.55
C LEU A 23 16.87 3.66 -5.43
N PRO A 24 15.96 4.52 -5.07
CA PRO A 24 16.23 5.35 -3.90
C PRO A 24 16.41 4.47 -2.67
N UNK A 25 17.25 4.81 -2.14
CA UNK A 25 17.54 4.17 -1.00
C UNK A 25 16.58 4.20 0.06
N LYS A 26 15.82 4.97 -0.15
CA LYS A 26 14.80 5.18 0.85
C LYS A 26 13.57 4.33 0.52
N ASN A 27 13.17 3.50 1.46
CA ASN A 27 11.96 2.68 1.34
C ASN A 27 10.76 3.63 1.25
N PRO A 28 9.94 3.57 0.17
CA PRO A 28 8.82 4.50 0.02
C PRO A 28 7.68 4.25 1.01
N PHE A 29 7.67 3.13 1.72
CA PHE A 29 6.58 2.75 2.63
C PHE A 29 6.87 3.08 4.08
N VAL A 30 7.96 3.79 4.36
CA VAL A 30 8.39 4.12 5.72
C VAL A 30 8.51 5.63 5.86
N HIS A 31 8.02 6.15 6.98
CA HIS A 31 8.17 7.58 7.30
C HIS A 31 8.56 7.72 8.76
N GLU A 32 9.67 8.37 9.00
CA GLU A 32 10.22 8.59 10.33
C GLU A 32 10.25 10.08 10.63
N LEU A 33 9.64 10.47 11.74
CA LEU A 33 9.63 11.86 12.20
C LEU A 33 10.53 11.99 13.43
N ARG A 34 11.46 12.91 13.35
CA ARG A 34 12.32 13.29 14.48
C ARG A 34 12.16 14.76 14.76
N PHE A 35 11.98 15.10 16.02
CA PHE A 35 11.77 16.47 16.44
C PHE A 35 12.98 17.00 17.19
N THR A 36 13.37 18.23 16.88
CA THR A 36 14.35 18.96 17.70
C THR A 36 13.68 19.35 19.02
N PRO A 37 14.46 19.66 20.09
CA PRO A 37 13.85 20.14 21.33
C PRO A 37 12.97 21.37 21.16
N LEU A 38 13.34 22.27 20.27
CA LEU A 38 12.53 23.48 19.98
C LEU A 38 11.21 23.10 19.31
N GLN A 39 11.23 22.15 18.37
CA GLN A 39 10.01 21.64 17.71
C GLN A 39 9.09 20.96 18.73
N THR A 40 9.65 20.20 19.67
CA THR A 40 8.88 19.54 20.72
C THR A 40 8.19 20.57 21.62
N LEU A 41 8.90 21.62 22.00
CA LEU A 41 8.33 22.70 22.80
C LEU A 41 7.19 23.40 22.04
N LYS A 42 7.42 23.70 20.77
CA LYS A 42 6.40 24.33 19.91
C LYS A 42 5.15 23.45 19.81
N LEU A 43 5.34 22.13 19.62
CA LEU A 43 4.22 21.17 19.57
C LEU A 43 3.44 21.18 20.88
N GLY A 44 4.11 21.24 22.02
CA GLY A 44 3.45 21.30 23.33
C GLY A 44 2.57 22.54 23.45
N VAL A 45 3.11 23.69 23.08
CA VAL A 45 2.36 24.97 23.13
C VAL A 45 1.16 24.89 22.15
N MET A 46 1.38 24.44 20.93
CA MET A 46 0.32 24.38 19.91
C MET A 46 -0.75 23.35 20.27
N THR A 47 -0.39 22.26 20.93
CA THR A 47 -1.34 21.25 21.37
C THR A 47 -2.34 21.84 22.36
N LEU A 48 -1.90 22.75 23.21
CA LEU A 48 -2.75 23.39 24.22
C LEU A 48 -3.53 24.57 23.69
N THR A 49 -3.08 25.18 22.60
CA THR A 49 -3.68 26.43 22.08
C THR A 49 -4.37 26.23 20.74
N LEU A 50 -3.61 25.97 19.69
CA LEU A 50 -4.13 25.96 18.31
C LEU A 50 -4.89 24.67 17.99
N PHE A 51 -4.37 23.53 18.42
CA PHE A 51 -4.93 22.21 18.07
C PHE A 51 -6.39 22.05 18.50
N PRO A 52 -6.79 22.38 19.77
CA PRO A 52 -8.19 22.21 20.16
C PRO A 52 -9.14 23.08 19.35
N VAL A 53 -8.73 24.31 19.06
CA VAL A 53 -9.54 25.28 18.30
C VAL A 53 -9.74 24.76 16.87
N ARG A 54 -8.66 24.35 16.22
CA ARG A 54 -8.73 23.82 14.85
C ARG A 54 -9.53 22.53 14.76
N LEU A 55 -9.33 21.63 15.71
CA LEU A 55 -10.06 20.37 15.74
C LEU A 55 -11.56 20.63 15.90
N PHE A 56 -11.93 21.56 16.79
CA PHE A 56 -13.33 21.93 17.01
C PHE A 56 -13.94 22.50 15.72
N PHE A 57 -13.24 23.42 15.06
CA PHE A 57 -13.78 24.05 13.83
C PHE A 57 -13.86 23.04 12.68
N ALA A 58 -12.87 22.14 12.54
CA ALA A 58 -12.90 21.11 11.51
C ALA A 58 -14.10 20.16 11.73
N ALA A 59 -14.29 19.72 12.97
CA ALA A 59 -15.43 18.86 13.32
C ALA A 59 -16.77 19.59 13.12
N PHE A 60 -16.83 20.85 13.48
CA PHE A 60 -18.02 21.69 13.30
C PHE A 60 -18.37 21.81 11.82
N MET A 61 -17.37 22.03 10.96
CA MET A 61 -17.61 22.14 9.51
C MET A 61 -18.13 20.81 8.93
N MET A 62 -17.61 19.68 9.40
CA MET A 62 -18.12 18.37 8.99
C MET A 62 -19.58 18.20 9.38
N LEU A 63 -19.93 18.58 10.61
CA LEU A 63 -21.31 18.51 11.08
C LEU A 63 -22.22 19.47 10.32
N LEU A 64 -21.72 20.66 10.00
CA LEU A 64 -22.48 21.65 9.23
C LEU A 64 -22.75 21.17 7.80
N ALA A 65 -21.80 20.45 7.20
CA ALA A 65 -21.96 19.90 5.85
C ALA A 65 -23.04 18.81 5.79
N TRP A 66 -23.26 18.09 6.89
CA TRP A 66 -24.14 16.91 6.89
C TRP A 66 -25.56 17.22 6.45
N PRO A 67 -26.28 18.24 7.01
CA PRO A 67 -27.68 18.46 6.58
C PRO A 67 -27.78 18.82 5.10
N PHE A 68 -26.83 19.55 4.54
CA PHE A 68 -26.85 19.89 3.11
C PHE A 68 -26.64 18.63 2.26
N ALA A 69 -25.69 17.79 2.65
CA ALA A 69 -25.46 16.52 1.95
C ALA A 69 -26.65 15.58 2.09
N PHE A 70 -27.28 15.53 3.27
CA PHE A 70 -28.46 14.70 3.53
C PHE A 70 -29.62 15.12 2.62
N ILE A 71 -29.92 16.41 2.54
CA ILE A 71 -31.01 16.94 1.69
C ILE A 71 -30.75 16.56 0.23
N ALA A 72 -29.50 16.68 -0.22
CA ALA A 72 -29.13 16.41 -1.60
C ALA A 72 -29.13 14.93 -1.96
N THR A 73 -28.94 14.04 -0.96
CA THR A 73 -28.77 12.60 -1.23
C THR A 73 -30.01 11.76 -0.88
N VAL A 74 -30.92 12.28 -0.04
CA VAL A 74 -32.07 11.50 0.40
C VAL A 74 -32.97 11.22 -0.81
N GLY A 75 -33.29 9.94 -1.04
CA GLY A 75 -34.15 9.53 -2.15
C GLY A 75 -33.51 9.60 -3.53
N ARG A 76 -32.19 9.90 -3.59
CA ARG A 76 -31.49 10.05 -4.86
C ARG A 76 -31.17 8.67 -5.46
N SER A 77 -31.36 8.56 -6.78
CA SER A 77 -31.03 7.34 -7.51
C SER A 77 -29.52 7.16 -7.61
N GLU A 78 -29.06 5.92 -7.44
CA GLU A 78 -27.65 5.57 -7.63
C GLU A 78 -27.31 5.31 -9.11
N ILE A 79 -28.34 5.14 -9.94
CA ILE A 79 -28.19 4.73 -11.34
C ILE A 79 -28.24 5.92 -12.29
N ILE A 80 -29.06 6.93 -11.98
CA ILE A 80 -29.32 8.08 -12.84
C ILE A 80 -28.85 9.35 -12.16
N VAL A 81 -28.12 10.19 -12.91
CA VAL A 81 -27.74 11.51 -12.43
C VAL A 81 -28.92 12.46 -12.65
N GLU A 82 -29.41 13.03 -11.56
CA GLU A 82 -30.55 13.95 -11.61
C GLU A 82 -30.15 15.27 -12.27
N HIS A 83 -31.16 15.95 -12.82
CA HIS A 83 -30.98 17.25 -13.44
C HIS A 83 -30.47 18.27 -12.43
N GLN A 84 -29.47 19.08 -12.83
CA GLN A 84 -28.88 20.13 -11.99
C GLN A 84 -29.80 21.34 -12.01
N CYS A 85 -30.72 21.38 -11.04
CA CYS A 85 -31.58 22.53 -10.82
C CYS A 85 -30.90 23.55 -9.91
N LEU A 86 -31.53 24.71 -9.73
CA LEU A 86 -30.91 25.83 -8.98
C LEU A 86 -30.58 25.44 -7.54
N TRP A 87 -31.49 24.78 -6.84
CA TRP A 87 -31.24 24.44 -5.43
C TRP A 87 -30.08 23.46 -5.28
N ARG A 88 -29.91 22.52 -6.23
CA ARG A 88 -28.80 21.58 -6.21
C ARG A 88 -27.46 22.29 -6.46
N ARG A 89 -27.46 23.26 -7.34
CA ARG A 89 -26.26 24.09 -7.59
C ARG A 89 -25.89 24.90 -6.35
N VAL A 90 -26.89 25.46 -5.65
CA VAL A 90 -26.65 26.21 -4.42
C VAL A 90 -26.09 25.29 -3.34
N VAL A 91 -26.65 24.10 -3.17
CA VAL A 91 -26.15 23.11 -2.20
C VAL A 91 -24.70 22.74 -2.52
N ASP A 92 -24.40 22.53 -3.81
CA ASP A 92 -23.03 22.19 -4.23
C ASP A 92 -22.03 23.29 -3.85
N VAL A 93 -22.40 24.56 -4.11
CA VAL A 93 -21.54 25.70 -3.76
C VAL A 93 -21.34 25.77 -2.23
N ILE A 94 -22.42 25.58 -1.48
CA ILE A 94 -22.37 25.61 -0.01
C ILE A 94 -21.43 24.50 0.50
N LEU A 95 -21.58 23.29 -0.01
CA LEU A 95 -20.75 22.15 0.40
C LEU A 95 -19.28 22.39 0.07
N ARG A 96 -18.96 22.95 -1.10
CA ARG A 96 -17.59 23.26 -1.49
C ARG A 96 -16.99 24.32 -0.56
N LEU A 97 -17.78 25.33 -0.22
CA LEU A 97 -17.34 26.40 0.70
C LEU A 97 -17.10 25.85 2.10
N ILE A 98 -17.99 24.99 2.59
CA ILE A 98 -17.83 24.36 3.91
C ILE A 98 -16.56 23.51 3.95
N MET A 99 -16.34 22.69 2.92
CA MET A 99 -15.13 21.84 2.85
C MET A 99 -13.87 22.71 2.76
N ARG A 100 -13.91 23.78 1.97
CA ARG A 100 -12.77 24.69 1.88
C ARG A 100 -12.48 25.36 3.22
N ALA A 101 -13.54 25.75 3.94
CA ALA A 101 -13.40 26.32 5.28
C ALA A 101 -12.82 25.30 6.27
N MET A 102 -13.20 24.03 6.14
CA MET A 102 -12.65 22.97 6.97
C MET A 102 -11.14 22.84 6.77
N TRP A 103 -10.66 22.82 5.52
CA TRP A 103 -9.23 22.75 5.23
C TRP A 103 -8.51 24.01 5.68
N PHE A 104 -9.13 25.17 5.53
CA PHE A 104 -8.57 26.42 6.03
C PHE A 104 -8.39 26.35 7.55
N ALA A 105 -9.39 25.83 8.26
CA ALA A 105 -9.30 25.64 9.71
C ALA A 105 -8.19 24.67 10.10
N GLY A 106 -7.84 23.74 9.20
CA GLY A 106 -6.73 22.80 9.41
C GLY A 106 -5.35 23.39 9.12
N GLY A 107 -5.30 24.67 8.72
CA GLY A 107 -4.02 25.32 8.44
C GLY A 107 -3.68 25.43 6.96
N PHE A 108 -4.52 24.89 6.09
CA PHE A 108 -4.32 24.98 4.62
C PHE A 108 -4.95 26.28 4.12
N HIS A 109 -4.29 27.40 4.49
CA HIS A 109 -4.83 28.75 4.21
C HIS A 109 -4.81 29.06 2.72
N TRP A 110 -3.74 28.67 2.04
CA TRP A 110 -3.58 28.87 0.61
C TRP A 110 -3.34 27.51 -0.03
N ILE A 111 -4.24 27.15 -0.95
CA ILE A 111 -4.06 25.95 -1.79
C ILE A 111 -3.79 26.46 -3.19
N ARG A 112 -2.57 26.25 -3.66
CA ARG A 112 -2.16 26.71 -5.00
C ARG A 112 -2.61 25.69 -6.03
N VAL A 113 -3.30 26.16 -7.07
CA VAL A 113 -3.76 25.32 -8.18
C VAL A 113 -3.08 25.81 -9.44
N LYS A 114 -2.33 24.93 -10.09
CA LYS A 114 -1.69 25.19 -11.39
C LYS A 114 -2.38 24.38 -12.46
N GLY A 115 -2.40 24.93 -13.67
CA GLY A 115 -3.05 24.28 -14.82
C GLY A 115 -4.56 24.41 -14.75
N CYS A 116 -5.22 23.86 -15.74
CA CYS A 116 -6.67 23.91 -15.86
C CYS A 116 -7.24 22.50 -15.76
N ARG A 117 -8.16 22.32 -14.82
CA ARG A 117 -8.89 21.05 -14.69
C ARG A 117 -9.75 20.82 -15.94
N ALA A 118 -9.60 19.64 -16.54
CA ALA A 118 -10.40 19.25 -17.70
C ALA A 118 -11.85 19.05 -17.33
N LEU A 119 -12.74 19.26 -18.29
CA LEU A 119 -14.16 18.93 -18.11
C LEU A 119 -14.34 17.41 -18.11
N PRO A 120 -15.40 16.91 -17.46
CA PRO A 120 -15.65 15.46 -17.45
C PRO A 120 -15.76 14.84 -18.86
N ALA A 121 -16.29 15.58 -19.83
CA ALA A 121 -16.38 15.09 -21.21
C ALA A 121 -15.01 14.98 -21.88
N GLN A 122 -14.06 15.83 -21.50
CA GLN A 122 -12.71 15.83 -22.08
C GLN A 122 -11.81 14.78 -21.46
N ALA A 123 -11.89 14.60 -20.13
CA ALA A 123 -11.12 13.60 -19.39
C ALA A 123 -11.98 13.06 -18.26
N PRO A 124 -12.64 11.93 -18.49
CA PRO A 124 -13.53 11.37 -17.46
C PRO A 124 -12.82 10.92 -16.17
N ILE A 125 -11.50 10.68 -16.26
CA ILE A 125 -10.71 10.20 -15.12
C ILE A 125 -9.56 11.18 -14.87
N ILE A 126 -9.37 11.52 -13.60
CA ILE A 126 -8.18 12.27 -13.14
C ILE A 126 -7.35 11.33 -12.29
N THR A 127 -6.07 11.15 -12.64
CA THR A 127 -5.13 10.33 -11.88
C THR A 127 -4.31 11.22 -10.98
N LEU A 128 -4.35 10.93 -9.68
CA LEU A 128 -3.68 11.74 -8.65
C LEU A 128 -2.48 10.99 -8.09
N ALA A 129 -1.35 11.66 -7.97
CA ALA A 129 -0.14 11.11 -7.36
C ALA A 129 0.76 12.27 -6.90
N PRO A 130 1.63 12.01 -5.93
CA PRO A 130 1.70 10.81 -5.10
C PRO A 130 0.58 10.74 -4.06
N HIS A 131 0.27 9.54 -3.60
CA HIS A 131 -0.72 9.34 -2.55
C HIS A 131 0.03 9.16 -1.23
N SER A 132 -0.25 10.00 -0.24
CA SER A 132 0.51 9.97 1.01
C SER A 132 -0.34 9.93 2.27
N SER A 133 -1.61 10.36 2.21
CA SER A 133 -2.51 10.30 3.36
C SER A 133 -3.92 10.72 2.96
N TYR A 134 -4.83 10.73 3.94
CA TYR A 134 -6.18 11.23 3.75
C TYR A 134 -6.24 12.74 3.47
N PHE A 135 -5.15 13.48 3.71
CA PHE A 135 -5.10 14.89 3.29
C PHE A 135 -5.18 15.05 1.77
N ASP A 136 -4.89 13.99 1.03
CA ASP A 136 -5.02 13.96 -0.43
C ASP A 136 -6.49 14.04 -0.87
N ALA A 137 -7.42 14.03 0.06
CA ALA A 137 -8.84 14.28 -0.21
C ALA A 137 -9.13 15.73 -0.57
N MET A 138 -8.19 16.64 -0.35
CA MET A 138 -8.44 18.07 -0.65
C MET A 138 -8.89 18.31 -2.09
N PRO A 139 -8.21 17.78 -3.12
CA PRO A 139 -8.70 18.01 -4.49
C PRO A 139 -10.07 17.36 -4.73
N VAL A 140 -10.39 16.25 -4.06
CA VAL A 140 -11.71 15.61 -4.18
C VAL A 140 -12.80 16.53 -3.62
N THR A 141 -12.61 17.07 -2.43
CA THR A 141 -13.61 17.93 -1.78
C THR A 141 -13.73 19.29 -2.47
N MET A 142 -12.65 19.77 -3.11
CA MET A 142 -12.68 21.05 -3.84
C MET A 142 -13.46 20.93 -5.16
N THR A 143 -13.48 19.76 -5.77
CA THR A 143 -14.11 19.54 -7.07
C THR A 143 -15.41 18.75 -6.99
N MET A 144 -15.67 18.10 -5.85
CA MET A 144 -16.79 17.16 -5.67
C MET A 144 -16.77 16.04 -6.72
N ALA A 145 -15.57 15.65 -7.15
CA ALA A 145 -15.36 14.52 -8.06
C ALA A 145 -15.64 13.21 -7.31
N SER A 146 -16.02 12.19 -8.09
CA SER A 146 -16.25 10.85 -7.55
C SER A 146 -14.91 10.15 -7.25
N ILE A 147 -14.94 9.20 -6.32
CA ILE A 147 -13.78 8.36 -6.01
C ILE A 147 -14.24 6.90 -5.94
N VAL A 148 -13.28 5.98 -5.93
CA VAL A 148 -13.55 4.56 -5.71
C VAL A 148 -13.38 4.28 -4.22
N MET A 149 -14.39 3.71 -3.58
CA MET A 149 -14.41 3.49 -2.13
C MET A 149 -14.96 2.12 -1.78
N LYS A 150 -14.61 1.66 -0.57
CA LYS A 150 -15.21 0.45 0.00
C LYS A 150 -16.70 0.68 0.24
N ALA A 151 -17.52 -0.33 -0.06
CA ALA A 151 -18.96 -0.24 0.12
C ALA A 151 -19.36 0.02 1.58
N GLU A 152 -18.58 -0.50 2.52
CA GLU A 152 -18.85 -0.34 3.95
C GLU A 152 -18.77 1.13 4.39
N SER A 153 -18.07 1.97 3.65
CA SER A 153 -17.90 3.39 3.98
C SER A 153 -19.22 4.16 3.99
N LYS A 154 -20.21 3.73 3.20
CA LYS A 154 -21.51 4.40 3.14
C LYS A 154 -22.34 4.25 4.43
N ASP A 155 -21.99 3.29 5.27
CA ASP A 155 -22.70 3.01 6.52
C ASP A 155 -22.11 3.73 7.74
N ILE A 156 -21.02 4.46 7.56
CA ILE A 156 -20.41 5.23 8.65
C ILE A 156 -21.31 6.41 9.00
N PRO A 157 -21.72 6.59 10.27
CA PRO A 157 -22.60 7.69 10.64
C PRO A 157 -22.02 9.06 10.23
N LEU A 158 -22.85 9.93 9.70
CA LEU A 158 -22.52 11.27 9.20
C LEU A 158 -21.58 11.24 8.00
N TRP A 159 -20.47 10.53 8.08
CA TRP A 159 -19.46 10.43 7.03
C TRP A 159 -20.02 9.76 5.77
N GLY A 160 -20.83 8.72 5.95
CA GLY A 160 -21.45 8.00 4.83
C GLY A 160 -22.32 8.88 3.97
N THR A 161 -23.06 9.82 4.56
CA THR A 161 -23.90 10.76 3.83
C THR A 161 -23.05 11.71 2.98
N LEU A 162 -21.96 12.22 3.54
CA LEU A 162 -21.02 13.07 2.81
C LEU A 162 -20.39 12.33 1.63
N ILE A 163 -20.04 11.06 1.85
CA ILE A 163 -19.47 10.19 0.82
C ILE A 163 -20.47 9.98 -0.31
N LYS A 164 -21.72 9.65 0.02
CA LYS A 164 -22.78 9.41 -0.99
C LYS A 164 -22.99 10.62 -1.89
N TYR A 165 -22.77 11.81 -1.38
CA TYR A 165 -22.97 13.05 -2.14
C TYR A 165 -22.13 13.08 -3.42
N ILE A 166 -20.87 12.62 -3.35
CA ILE A 166 -19.97 12.66 -4.49
C ILE A 166 -20.10 11.47 -5.44
N ARG A 167 -21.13 10.63 -5.23
CA ARG A 167 -21.48 9.49 -6.11
C ARG A 167 -20.29 8.54 -6.33
N PRO A 168 -19.70 8.00 -5.25
CA PRO A 168 -18.52 7.15 -5.41
C PRO A 168 -18.84 5.85 -6.13
N VAL A 169 -17.81 5.24 -6.71
CA VAL A 169 -17.87 3.85 -7.18
C VAL A 169 -17.57 2.97 -5.98
N PHE A 170 -18.57 2.23 -5.50
CA PHE A 170 -18.41 1.38 -4.32
C PHE A 170 -17.87 0.00 -4.72
N VAL A 171 -16.88 -0.46 -3.98
CA VAL A 171 -16.26 -1.79 -4.15
C VAL A 171 -16.61 -2.63 -2.94
N SER A 172 -17.22 -3.80 -3.17
CA SER A 172 -17.52 -4.75 -2.11
C SER A 172 -16.44 -5.84 -2.07
N ARG A 173 -15.72 -5.95 -0.96
CA ARG A 173 -14.70 -6.98 -0.78
C ARG A 173 -15.30 -8.38 -0.63
N SER A 174 -16.56 -8.46 -0.25
CA SER A 174 -17.25 -9.75 -0.08
C SER A 174 -17.74 -10.35 -1.41
N ASP A 175 -17.85 -9.54 -2.46
CA ASP A 175 -18.31 -9.96 -3.79
C ASP A 175 -17.09 -10.39 -4.64
N GLN A 176 -17.10 -11.63 -5.12
CA GLN A 176 -16.02 -12.15 -5.96
C GLN A 176 -15.92 -11.44 -7.30
N ASP A 177 -17.06 -10.95 -7.81
CA ASP A 177 -17.12 -10.19 -9.07
C ASP A 177 -16.92 -8.69 -8.88
N SER A 178 -16.55 -8.27 -7.68
CA SER A 178 -16.43 -6.86 -7.30
C SER A 178 -15.50 -6.08 -8.25
N ARG A 179 -14.37 -6.68 -8.59
CA ARG A 179 -13.38 -6.02 -9.47
C ARG A 179 -13.95 -5.78 -10.86
N ARG A 180 -14.58 -6.82 -11.42
CA ARG A 180 -15.20 -6.71 -12.74
C ARG A 180 -16.30 -5.65 -12.73
N LYS A 181 -17.16 -5.67 -11.72
CA LYS A 181 -18.24 -4.70 -11.58
C LYS A 181 -17.71 -3.28 -11.42
N THR A 182 -16.63 -3.10 -10.68
CA THR A 182 -15.98 -1.80 -10.48
C THR A 182 -15.46 -1.25 -11.80
N VAL A 183 -14.76 -2.08 -12.57
CA VAL A 183 -14.23 -1.68 -13.87
C VAL A 183 -15.36 -1.31 -14.82
N GLU A 184 -16.42 -2.13 -14.86
CA GLU A 184 -17.59 -1.87 -15.69
C GLU A 184 -18.26 -0.56 -15.32
N GLU A 185 -18.38 -0.26 -14.02
CA GLU A 185 -18.99 0.99 -13.56
C GLU A 185 -18.13 2.19 -13.91
N ILE A 186 -16.83 2.10 -13.73
CA ILE A 186 -15.89 3.17 -14.12
C ILE A 186 -16.02 3.42 -15.63
N LYS A 187 -16.03 2.34 -16.41
CA LYS A 187 -16.13 2.43 -17.87
C LYS A 187 -17.46 3.06 -18.29
N ARG A 188 -18.57 2.65 -17.67
CA ARG A 188 -19.89 3.18 -17.96
C ARG A 188 -19.93 4.69 -17.71
N ARG A 189 -19.43 5.14 -16.56
CA ARG A 189 -19.38 6.56 -16.22
C ARG A 189 -18.46 7.33 -17.14
N ALA A 190 -17.30 6.75 -17.46
CA ALA A 190 -16.31 7.39 -18.33
C ALA A 190 -16.83 7.58 -19.75
N GLN A 191 -17.71 6.69 -20.19
CA GLN A 191 -18.28 6.73 -21.55
C GLN A 191 -19.59 7.52 -21.61
N SER A 192 -20.00 8.17 -20.53
CA SER A 192 -21.28 8.90 -20.47
C SER A 192 -21.26 10.28 -21.16
N GLY A 193 -20.12 10.70 -21.69
CA GLY A 193 -20.00 11.99 -22.35
C GLY A 193 -20.09 13.19 -21.41
N GLY A 194 -19.71 12.98 -20.13
CA GLY A 194 -19.70 14.04 -19.14
C GLY A 194 -20.97 14.17 -18.31
N VAL A 195 -21.91 13.24 -18.49
CA VAL A 195 -23.15 13.21 -17.67
C VAL A 195 -22.81 12.90 -16.21
N TRP A 196 -21.90 11.94 -15.99
CA TRP A 196 -21.43 11.60 -14.66
C TRP A 196 -20.23 12.46 -14.27
N PRO A 197 -20.04 12.72 -12.97
CA PRO A 197 -18.85 13.48 -12.53
C PRO A 197 -17.57 12.74 -12.88
N GLN A 198 -16.48 13.50 -12.99
CA GLN A 198 -15.14 12.91 -13.13
C GLN A 198 -14.85 11.99 -11.96
N ILE A 199 -14.06 10.96 -12.23
CA ILE A 199 -13.60 10.02 -11.20
C ILE A 199 -12.14 10.34 -10.93
N MET A 200 -11.81 10.64 -9.67
CA MET A 200 -10.43 10.82 -9.23
C MET A 200 -9.93 9.49 -8.67
N ILE A 201 -8.81 9.02 -9.19
CA ILE A 201 -8.23 7.73 -8.80
C ILE A 201 -6.77 7.97 -8.40
N PHE A 202 -6.37 7.35 -7.28
CA PHE A 202 -4.97 7.31 -6.85
C PHE A 202 -4.37 6.00 -7.36
N PRO A 203 -3.67 6.02 -8.51
CA PRO A 203 -3.30 4.77 -9.18
C PRO A 203 -2.20 3.99 -8.46
N GLU A 204 -1.47 4.61 -7.53
CA GLU A 204 -0.52 3.88 -6.69
C GLU A 204 -1.22 2.86 -5.78
N GLY A 205 -2.47 3.11 -5.40
CA GLY A 205 -3.29 2.19 -4.61
C GLY A 205 -2.94 2.12 -3.14
N THR A 206 -1.91 2.83 -2.70
CA THR A 206 -1.50 2.87 -1.30
C THR A 206 -0.70 4.15 -1.04
N CYS A 207 -0.53 4.48 0.23
CA CYS A 207 0.22 5.67 0.63
C CYS A 207 1.73 5.39 0.63
N THR A 208 2.49 6.40 0.23
CA THR A 208 3.96 6.39 0.26
C THR A 208 4.47 7.67 0.92
N ASN A 209 5.79 7.74 1.11
CA ASN A 209 6.42 8.94 1.63
C ASN A 209 6.77 9.97 0.55
N ARG A 210 6.27 9.80 -0.66
CA ARG A 210 6.43 10.71 -1.78
C ARG A 210 7.86 10.81 -2.33
N SER A 211 8.75 9.90 -1.93
CA SER A 211 10.14 9.92 -2.41
C SER A 211 10.25 9.42 -3.85
N CYS A 212 9.26 8.72 -4.33
CA CYS A 212 9.21 8.15 -5.69
C CYS A 212 7.76 7.86 -6.04
N LEU A 213 7.51 7.57 -7.32
CA LEU A 213 6.22 7.01 -7.74
C LEU A 213 6.36 5.50 -7.90
N ILE A 214 5.53 4.74 -7.20
CA ILE A 214 5.50 3.28 -7.31
C ILE A 214 4.68 2.87 -8.53
N THR A 215 4.66 1.59 -8.83
CA THR A 215 3.94 1.04 -9.98
C THR A 215 2.45 1.36 -9.88
N PHE A 216 1.91 1.93 -10.95
CA PHE A 216 0.48 2.26 -11.01
C PHE A 216 -0.33 1.00 -11.30
N LYS A 217 -1.42 0.82 -10.58
CA LYS A 217 -2.41 -0.21 -10.87
C LYS A 217 -3.15 0.14 -12.16
N PRO A 218 -3.55 -0.86 -12.95
CA PRO A 218 -4.16 -0.57 -14.26
C PRO A 218 -5.62 -0.12 -14.22
N GLY A 219 -6.28 -0.11 -13.07
CA GLY A 219 -7.71 0.14 -12.96
C GLY A 219 -8.20 1.43 -13.60
N ALA A 220 -7.44 2.52 -13.48
CA ALA A 220 -7.79 3.81 -14.07
C ALA A 220 -7.60 3.81 -15.59
N PHE A 221 -6.87 2.85 -16.14
CA PHE A 221 -6.42 2.84 -17.53
C PHE A 221 -7.12 1.78 -18.38
N ILE A 222 -7.80 0.85 -17.75
CA ILE A 222 -8.56 -0.22 -18.45
C ILE A 222 -9.67 0.37 -19.33
N PRO A 223 -10.42 1.41 -18.91
CA PRO A 223 -11.46 1.96 -19.78
C PRO A 223 -10.95 2.58 -21.07
N ALA A 224 -9.64 2.83 -21.18
CA ALA A 224 -8.99 3.37 -22.40
C ALA A 224 -9.59 4.71 -22.84
N VAL A 225 -9.86 5.58 -21.87
CA VAL A 225 -10.38 6.93 -22.12
C VAL A 225 -9.29 7.95 -21.80
N PRO A 226 -9.41 9.19 -22.30
CA PRO A 226 -8.45 10.23 -21.91
C PRO A 226 -8.45 10.44 -20.40
N VAL A 227 -7.26 10.59 -19.82
CA VAL A 227 -7.09 10.87 -18.40
C VAL A 227 -6.37 12.20 -18.24
N GLN A 228 -6.64 12.90 -17.13
CA GLN A 228 -5.85 14.07 -16.78
C GLN A 228 -4.99 13.74 -15.57
N PRO A 229 -3.66 13.72 -15.74
CA PRO A 229 -2.80 13.57 -14.57
C PRO A 229 -2.83 14.83 -13.72
N ALA A 230 -2.85 14.67 -12.41
CA ALA A 230 -2.75 15.77 -11.46
C ALA A 230 -1.75 15.38 -10.38
N VAL A 231 -0.81 16.27 -10.08
CA VAL A 231 0.23 15.99 -9.10
C VAL A 231 0.03 16.87 -7.87
N LEU A 232 0.32 16.30 -6.70
CA LEU A 232 0.19 16.96 -5.41
C LEU A 232 1.57 17.21 -4.83
N ARG A 233 1.80 18.43 -4.34
CA ARG A 233 3.06 18.79 -3.68
C ARG A 233 2.77 19.40 -2.32
N TYR A 234 3.35 18.81 -1.28
CA TYR A 234 3.34 19.33 0.08
C TYR A 234 4.75 19.83 0.38
N SER A 235 4.91 21.14 0.58
CA SER A 235 6.21 21.75 0.78
C SER A 235 6.43 22.23 2.20
N ASN A 236 5.80 21.58 3.17
CA ASN A 236 5.97 21.92 4.59
C ASN A 236 7.37 21.55 5.06
N PRO A 237 8.02 22.37 5.89
CA PRO A 237 9.37 22.05 6.39
C PRO A 237 9.41 20.75 7.19
N LEU A 238 8.35 20.46 7.94
CA LEU A 238 8.22 19.20 8.67
C LEU A 238 7.10 18.39 8.00
N ASP A 239 7.40 17.18 7.57
CA ASP A 239 6.40 16.34 6.90
C ASP A 239 5.50 15.65 7.92
N THR A 240 4.39 16.32 8.24
CA THR A 240 3.35 15.78 9.12
C THR A 240 2.22 15.11 8.33
N ILE A 241 2.33 15.09 7.00
CA ILE A 241 1.25 14.64 6.10
C ILE A 241 1.32 13.14 5.85
N THR A 242 2.52 12.58 5.72
CA THR A 242 2.73 11.21 5.32
C THR A 242 2.16 10.21 6.33
N TRP A 243 1.31 9.33 5.84
CA TRP A 243 0.69 8.27 6.62
C TRP A 243 1.00 6.93 5.95
N THR A 244 2.11 6.33 6.36
CA THR A 244 2.51 5.01 5.91
C THR A 244 2.39 4.03 7.08
N TRP A 245 2.43 2.75 6.79
CA TRP A 245 2.32 1.74 7.84
C TRP A 245 3.43 1.87 8.87
N GLN A 246 4.67 2.02 8.39
CA GLN A 246 5.82 2.24 9.27
C GLN A 246 6.06 3.74 9.41
N GLY A 247 5.24 4.37 10.24
CA GLY A 247 5.30 5.78 10.46
C GLY A 247 4.27 6.21 11.46
N PRO A 248 4.07 7.52 11.62
CA PRO A 248 3.01 8.02 12.52
C PRO A 248 1.64 7.52 12.07
N GLY A 249 0.79 7.17 13.03
CA GLY A 249 -0.57 6.73 12.78
C GLY A 249 -1.48 7.87 12.34
N ALA A 250 -2.71 7.52 11.98
CA ALA A 250 -3.68 8.46 11.42
C ALA A 250 -3.98 9.63 12.36
N PHE A 251 -4.19 9.37 13.65
CA PHE A 251 -4.47 10.43 14.61
C PHE A 251 -3.24 11.31 14.84
N LYS A 252 -2.05 10.71 14.86
CA LYS A 252 -0.81 11.48 15.08
C LYS A 252 -0.56 12.46 13.96
N ILE A 253 -0.79 12.09 12.69
CA ILE A 253 -0.59 13.03 11.58
C ILE A 253 -1.65 14.13 11.60
N LEU A 254 -2.87 13.83 12.04
CA LEU A 254 -3.91 14.85 12.22
C LEU A 254 -3.46 15.86 13.27
N TRP A 255 -3.05 15.37 14.45
CA TRP A 255 -2.58 16.21 15.54
C TRP A 255 -1.41 17.08 15.10
N LEU A 256 -0.37 16.48 14.52
CA LEU A 256 0.84 17.19 14.11
C LEU A 256 0.54 18.24 13.03
N THR A 257 -0.34 17.92 12.08
CA THR A 257 -0.70 18.85 11.01
C THR A 257 -1.50 20.04 11.57
N LEU A 258 -2.44 19.79 12.48
CA LEU A 258 -3.22 20.87 13.11
C LEU A 258 -2.37 21.72 14.05
N CYS A 259 -1.20 21.22 14.48
CA CYS A 259 -0.27 22.00 15.31
C CYS A 259 0.65 22.90 14.48
N GLN A 260 0.67 22.79 13.16
CA GLN A 260 1.49 23.67 12.32
C GLN A 260 0.76 24.99 12.08
N LEU A 261 1.49 26.11 12.18
CA LEU A 261 0.89 27.42 11.92
C LEU A 261 0.27 27.48 10.54
N HIS A 262 0.96 26.91 9.55
CA HIS A 262 0.53 26.91 8.16
C HIS A 262 0.90 25.58 7.51
N ASN A 263 -0.02 25.06 6.70
CA ASN A 263 0.21 23.87 5.90
C ASN A 263 0.08 24.23 4.42
N ASP A 264 0.95 23.67 3.61
CA ASP A 264 1.08 24.04 2.19
C ASP A 264 0.67 22.87 1.30
N LEU A 265 -0.11 23.17 0.26
CA LEU A 265 -0.48 22.21 -0.78
C LEU A 265 -0.51 22.90 -2.12
N GLU A 266 0.09 22.27 -3.11
CA GLU A 266 -0.01 22.66 -4.51
C GLU A 266 -0.60 21.49 -5.30
N ILE A 267 -1.63 21.80 -6.09
CA ILE A 267 -2.26 20.83 -6.99
C ILE A 267 -1.96 21.33 -8.41
N GLU A 268 -1.32 20.49 -9.22
CA GLU A 268 -1.04 20.86 -10.60
C GLU A 268 -1.76 19.90 -11.55
N PHE A 269 -2.67 20.43 -12.34
CA PHE A 269 -3.35 19.70 -13.40
C PHE A 269 -2.48 19.74 -14.66
N LEU A 270 -1.99 18.57 -15.09
CA LEU A 270 -1.15 18.45 -16.28
C LEU A 270 -2.05 18.37 -17.51
N PRO A 271 -1.49 18.51 -18.73
CA PRO A 271 -2.30 18.37 -19.95
C PRO A 271 -2.97 17.01 -20.02
N ILE A 272 -4.14 16.96 -20.66
CA ILE A 272 -4.91 15.73 -20.88
C ILE A 272 -4.04 14.74 -21.67
N TYR A 273 -4.04 13.49 -21.23
CA TYR A 273 -3.32 12.41 -21.89
C TYR A 273 -4.33 11.51 -22.59
N THR A 274 -4.28 11.46 -23.91
CA THR A 274 -5.15 10.61 -24.72
C THR A 274 -4.37 9.34 -25.07
N PRO A 275 -4.91 8.14 -24.76
CA PRO A 275 -4.16 6.92 -25.07
C PRO A 275 -4.06 6.66 -26.56
N SER A 276 -2.93 6.11 -26.99
CA SER A 276 -2.74 5.58 -28.34
C SER A 276 -3.52 4.27 -28.50
N GLU A 277 -3.59 3.75 -29.73
CA GLU A 277 -4.22 2.45 -29.97
C GLU A 277 -3.52 1.33 -29.20
N GLU A 278 -2.19 1.36 -29.15
CA GLU A 278 -1.41 0.39 -28.39
C GLU A 278 -1.71 0.48 -26.90
N GLU A 279 -1.76 1.69 -26.35
CA GLU A 279 -2.07 1.91 -24.93
C GLU A 279 -3.50 1.50 -24.60
N SER A 280 -4.44 1.70 -25.53
CA SER A 280 -5.83 1.28 -25.33
C SER A 280 -5.96 -0.24 -25.19
N ARG A 281 -5.08 -0.98 -25.86
CA ARG A 281 -5.04 -2.44 -25.79
C ARG A 281 -4.15 -2.96 -24.65
N ASN A 282 -3.31 -2.10 -24.07
CA ASN A 282 -2.36 -2.48 -23.02
C ASN A 282 -2.43 -1.48 -21.87
N PRO A 283 -3.34 -1.69 -20.90
CA PRO A 283 -3.48 -0.75 -19.78
C PRO A 283 -2.22 -0.56 -18.96
N GLN A 284 -1.35 -1.57 -18.87
CA GLN A 284 -0.09 -1.45 -18.14
C GLN A 284 0.85 -0.45 -18.83
N LEU A 285 0.90 -0.49 -20.14
CA LEU A 285 1.70 0.47 -20.92
C LEU A 285 1.15 1.89 -20.74
N PHE A 286 -0.16 2.05 -20.81
CA PHE A 286 -0.84 3.33 -20.59
C PHE A 286 -0.48 3.88 -19.21
N ALA A 287 -0.59 3.02 -18.18
CA ALA A 287 -0.26 3.38 -16.81
C ALA A 287 1.20 3.82 -16.66
N GLN A 288 2.13 3.07 -17.25
CA GLN A 288 3.56 3.37 -17.20
C GLN A 288 3.86 4.73 -17.83
N ASN A 289 3.26 5.02 -18.98
CA ASN A 289 3.51 6.28 -19.71
C ASN A 289 2.96 7.48 -18.93
N VAL A 290 1.77 7.34 -18.35
CA VAL A 290 1.19 8.41 -17.50
C VAL A 290 2.06 8.61 -16.25
N ARG A 291 2.52 7.52 -15.63
CA ARG A 291 3.40 7.59 -14.46
C ARG A 291 4.69 8.34 -14.75
N ARG A 292 5.30 8.09 -15.91
CA ARG A 292 6.53 8.79 -16.32
C ARG A 292 6.31 10.29 -16.41
N ILE A 293 5.19 10.70 -17.00
CA ILE A 293 4.85 12.12 -17.15
C ILE A 293 4.66 12.76 -15.77
N MET A 294 3.96 12.09 -14.88
CA MET A 294 3.72 12.59 -13.53
C MET A 294 5.01 12.67 -12.71
N ALA A 295 5.87 11.64 -12.82
CA ALA A 295 7.16 11.61 -12.13
C ALA A 295 8.07 12.73 -12.61
N LYS A 296 8.06 13.01 -13.91
CA LYS A 296 8.84 14.10 -14.50
C LYS A 296 8.37 15.45 -13.93
N ALA A 297 7.06 15.66 -13.86
CA ALA A 297 6.49 16.90 -13.31
C ALA A 297 6.85 17.06 -11.83
N LEU A 298 6.92 15.97 -11.07
CA LEU A 298 7.24 15.97 -9.65
C LEU A 298 8.74 15.99 -9.37
N HIS A 299 9.57 15.72 -10.38
CA HIS A 299 11.03 15.58 -10.25
C HIS A 299 11.40 14.47 -9.26
N VAL A 300 10.68 13.33 -9.33
CA VAL A 300 10.97 12.16 -8.52
C VAL A 300 11.22 10.96 -9.43
N PRO A 301 11.98 9.95 -8.96
CA PRO A 301 12.15 8.73 -9.76
C PRO A 301 10.91 7.86 -9.74
N VAL A 302 10.80 6.99 -10.74
CA VAL A 302 9.84 5.88 -10.73
C VAL A 302 10.55 4.64 -10.19
N THR A 303 9.79 3.76 -9.53
CA THR A 303 10.33 2.49 -9.01
C THR A 303 9.42 1.36 -9.43
N ASP A 304 9.93 0.14 -9.33
CA ASP A 304 9.13 -1.06 -9.60
C ASP A 304 8.45 -1.62 -8.35
N TYR A 305 8.52 -0.92 -7.22
CA TYR A 305 7.69 -1.26 -6.05
C TYR A 305 6.22 -1.14 -6.40
N SER A 306 5.41 -1.95 -5.75
CA SER A 306 3.98 -2.05 -6.05
C SER A 306 3.15 -2.07 -4.75
N PHE A 307 1.84 -2.06 -4.91
CA PHE A 307 0.90 -2.23 -3.79
C PHE A 307 1.19 -3.54 -3.04
N GLU A 308 1.54 -4.60 -3.76
CA GLU A 308 1.87 -5.90 -3.15
C GLU A 308 3.11 -5.79 -2.26
N ASP A 309 4.08 -4.97 -2.66
CA ASP A 309 5.27 -4.70 -1.82
C ASP A 309 4.89 -3.93 -0.56
N CYS A 310 3.91 -3.03 -0.65
CA CYS A 310 3.38 -2.35 0.53
C CYS A 310 2.73 -3.34 1.49
N GLN A 311 1.95 -4.30 0.97
CA GLN A 311 1.35 -5.34 1.79
C GLN A 311 2.43 -6.16 2.52
N LEU A 312 3.51 -6.44 1.83
CA LEU A 312 4.66 -7.14 2.41
C LEU A 312 5.31 -6.29 3.50
N ALA A 313 5.50 -5.00 3.25
CA ALA A 313 6.05 -4.07 4.23
C ALA A 313 5.14 -3.92 5.46
N MET A 314 3.82 -3.99 5.26
CA MET A 314 2.86 -3.96 6.37
C MET A 314 3.00 -5.20 7.26
N ALA A 315 3.21 -6.37 6.66
CA ALA A 315 3.42 -7.60 7.42
C ALA A 315 4.69 -7.53 8.26
N GLU A 316 5.77 -6.98 7.69
CA GLU A 316 7.04 -6.78 8.41
C GLU A 316 6.98 -5.59 9.35
N GLY A 317 6.17 -4.58 9.04
CA GLY A 317 6.12 -3.31 9.74
C GLY A 317 5.66 -3.41 11.18
N GLN A 318 4.93 -4.45 11.52
CA GLN A 318 4.54 -4.70 12.91
C GLN A 318 5.76 -4.96 13.80
N LEU A 319 6.85 -5.37 13.19
CA LEU A 319 8.09 -5.70 13.88
C LEU A 319 9.04 -4.51 14.01
N ARG A 320 8.65 -3.35 13.49
CA ARG A 320 9.45 -2.11 13.53
C ARG A 320 10.84 -2.30 12.94
N LEU A 321 10.91 -2.94 11.79
CA LEU A 321 12.16 -3.30 11.14
C LEU A 321 12.86 -2.10 10.50
N PRO A 322 14.16 -2.24 10.22
CA PRO A 322 14.90 -1.22 9.48
C PRO A 322 14.30 -0.92 8.11
N VAL A 323 14.68 0.22 7.57
CA VAL A 323 14.12 0.79 6.35
C VAL A 323 14.32 -0.13 5.14
N ASP A 324 15.47 -0.79 5.06
CA ASP A 324 15.79 -1.67 3.95
C ASP A 324 15.60 -3.12 4.38
N THR A 325 14.64 -3.79 3.78
CA THR A 325 14.35 -5.18 4.10
C THR A 325 14.77 -6.08 2.95
N SER A 326 15.33 -7.23 3.29
CA SER A 326 15.70 -8.24 2.30
C SER A 326 14.48 -8.83 1.61
N MET A 327 13.34 -8.83 2.30
CA MET A 327 12.09 -9.39 1.75
C MET A 327 11.56 -8.54 0.60
N LEU A 328 11.65 -7.21 0.69
CA LEU A 328 11.24 -6.34 -0.41
C LEU A 328 12.13 -6.55 -1.63
N GLU A 329 13.44 -6.68 -1.42
CA GLU A 329 14.36 -6.98 -2.52
C GLU A 329 14.06 -8.35 -3.13
N PHE A 330 13.78 -9.35 -2.30
CA PHE A 330 13.39 -10.68 -2.78
C PHE A 330 12.12 -10.60 -3.64
N ALA A 331 11.10 -9.87 -3.18
CA ALA A 331 9.85 -9.71 -3.93
C ALA A 331 10.10 -9.07 -5.30
N ARG A 332 10.97 -8.06 -5.33
CA ARG A 332 11.36 -7.39 -6.56
C ARG A 332 12.03 -8.37 -7.55
N LEU A 333 12.95 -9.18 -7.04
CA LEU A 333 13.65 -10.16 -7.87
C LEU A 333 12.71 -11.27 -8.36
N VAL A 334 11.72 -11.67 -7.56
CA VAL A 334 10.67 -12.62 -7.96
C VAL A 334 9.93 -12.07 -9.19
N ARG A 335 9.57 -10.78 -9.16
CA ARG A 335 8.90 -10.15 -10.29
C ARG A 335 9.79 -10.10 -11.53
N ARG A 336 11.05 -9.71 -11.34
CA ARG A 336 12.00 -9.58 -12.46
C ARG A 336 12.29 -10.91 -13.14
N LEU A 337 12.26 -11.99 -12.38
CA LEU A 337 12.43 -13.34 -12.93
C LEU A 337 11.13 -13.90 -13.53
N GLY A 338 10.00 -13.22 -13.33
CA GLY A 338 8.71 -13.67 -13.84
C GLY A 338 8.15 -14.90 -13.15
N LEU A 339 8.52 -15.14 -11.89
CA LEU A 339 8.02 -16.28 -11.13
C LEU A 339 6.55 -16.04 -10.73
N LYS A 340 5.74 -17.07 -10.90
CA LYS A 340 4.30 -16.99 -10.57
C LYS A 340 4.11 -17.06 -9.06
N ARG A 341 3.33 -16.12 -8.53
CA ARG A 341 3.00 -16.03 -7.10
C ARG A 341 1.70 -16.78 -6.81
N GLU A 342 1.73 -18.10 -6.90
CA GLU A 342 0.55 -18.94 -6.73
C GLU A 342 0.78 -20.00 -5.63
N ASN A 343 -0.30 -20.37 -4.95
CA ASN A 343 -0.23 -21.40 -3.91
C ASN A 343 0.24 -22.75 -4.48
N SER A 344 -0.12 -23.04 -5.73
CA SER A 344 0.34 -24.26 -6.40
C SER A 344 1.86 -24.28 -6.56
N GLU A 345 2.46 -23.12 -6.82
CA GLU A 345 3.92 -23.02 -6.94
C GLU A 345 4.59 -23.22 -5.59
N ILE A 346 4.01 -22.67 -4.52
CA ILE A 346 4.53 -22.86 -3.15
C ILE A 346 4.57 -24.35 -2.83
N GLU A 347 3.49 -25.06 -3.10
CA GLU A 347 3.37 -26.50 -2.80
C GLU A 347 4.36 -27.32 -3.62
N ASP A 348 4.57 -26.97 -4.88
CA ASP A 348 5.53 -27.64 -5.76
C ASP A 348 6.97 -27.42 -5.25
N TYR A 349 7.31 -26.18 -4.87
CA TYR A 349 8.63 -25.87 -4.32
C TYR A 349 8.84 -26.60 -3.00
N ARG A 350 7.83 -26.67 -2.14
CA ARG A 350 7.91 -27.39 -0.86
C ARG A 350 8.22 -28.88 -1.10
N ARG A 351 7.48 -29.50 -2.00
CA ARG A 351 7.65 -30.92 -2.33
C ARG A 351 9.06 -31.21 -2.85
N ARG A 352 9.56 -30.34 -3.72
CA ARG A 352 10.90 -30.50 -4.28
C ARG A 352 11.99 -30.22 -3.24
N ALA A 353 11.75 -29.26 -2.33
CA ALA A 353 12.68 -28.98 -1.25
C ALA A 353 12.81 -30.16 -0.28
N LEU A 354 11.71 -30.87 -0.02
CA LEU A 354 11.72 -32.07 0.83
C LEU A 354 12.63 -33.15 0.27
N LYS A 355 12.64 -33.31 -1.07
CA LYS A 355 13.46 -34.34 -1.73
C LYS A 355 14.95 -34.10 -1.57
N LEU A 356 15.37 -32.84 -1.34
CA LEU A 356 16.78 -32.47 -1.17
C LEU A 356 17.30 -32.75 0.24
N GLN A 357 16.42 -33.02 1.20
CA GLN A 357 16.76 -33.42 2.57
C GLN A 357 17.74 -32.45 3.25
N GLY A 358 17.56 -31.16 3.03
CA GLY A 358 18.39 -30.13 3.65
C GLY A 358 19.77 -29.94 3.04
N MET A 359 20.08 -30.62 1.93
CA MET A 359 21.35 -30.41 1.23
C MET A 359 21.42 -29.01 0.65
N LYS A 360 22.50 -28.30 0.93
CA LYS A 360 22.71 -26.96 0.40
C LYS A 360 22.99 -27.01 -1.10
N GLN A 361 22.57 -25.98 -1.80
CA GLN A 361 22.66 -25.88 -3.25
C GLN A 361 23.59 -24.74 -3.68
N ASN A 362 24.36 -24.97 -4.73
CA ASN A 362 25.12 -23.89 -5.36
C ASN A 362 24.22 -23.11 -6.33
N VAL A 363 24.76 -22.08 -6.98
CA VAL A 363 23.96 -21.18 -7.82
C VAL A 363 23.40 -21.91 -9.05
N GLU A 364 24.14 -22.86 -9.63
CA GLU A 364 23.67 -23.63 -10.78
C GLU A 364 22.50 -24.55 -10.39
N GLN A 365 22.60 -25.21 -9.24
CA GLN A 365 21.53 -26.04 -8.69
C GLN A 365 20.30 -25.20 -8.32
N PHE A 366 20.51 -24.02 -7.79
CA PHE A 366 19.46 -23.05 -7.46
C PHE A 366 18.70 -22.65 -8.73
N ALA A 367 19.44 -22.37 -9.82
CA ALA A 367 18.82 -22.02 -11.10
C ALA A 367 17.95 -23.18 -11.62
N LEU A 368 18.44 -24.42 -11.51
CA LEU A 368 17.67 -25.60 -11.90
C LEU A 368 16.42 -25.77 -11.04
N PHE A 369 16.53 -25.52 -9.74
CA PHE A 369 15.40 -25.60 -8.81
C PHE A 369 14.29 -24.64 -9.22
N LEU A 370 14.64 -23.41 -9.62
CA LEU A 370 13.69 -22.41 -10.04
C LEU A 370 13.24 -22.56 -11.50
N GLY A 371 13.91 -23.42 -12.27
CA GLY A 371 13.63 -23.59 -13.69
C GLY A 371 13.97 -22.32 -14.50
N GLN A 372 15.01 -21.60 -14.08
CA GLN A 372 15.41 -20.33 -14.69
C GLN A 372 16.83 -20.41 -15.21
N PRO A 373 17.14 -19.72 -16.32
CA PRO A 373 18.54 -19.65 -16.76
C PRO A 373 19.38 -18.81 -15.80
N LEU A 374 20.67 -19.08 -15.78
CA LEU A 374 21.61 -18.33 -14.98
C LEU A 374 21.67 -16.89 -15.52
N SER A 375 21.38 -15.93 -14.66
CA SER A 375 21.33 -14.51 -15.03
C SER A 375 21.83 -13.66 -13.86
N PRO A 376 22.19 -12.40 -14.10
CA PRO A 376 22.56 -11.51 -13.00
C PRO A 376 21.46 -11.36 -11.94
N VAL A 377 20.20 -11.34 -12.38
CA VAL A 377 19.05 -11.25 -11.46
C VAL A 377 18.97 -12.49 -10.58
N LEU A 378 19.16 -13.67 -11.16
CA LEU A 378 19.17 -14.94 -10.41
C LEU A 378 20.32 -14.99 -9.41
N GLN A 379 21.50 -14.50 -9.82
CA GLN A 379 22.66 -14.43 -8.94
C GLN A 379 22.42 -13.48 -7.77
N ASP A 380 21.74 -12.35 -8.01
CA ASP A 380 21.35 -11.41 -6.96
C ASP A 380 20.40 -12.08 -5.96
N MET A 381 19.44 -12.86 -6.46
CA MET A 381 18.52 -13.60 -5.60
C MET A 381 19.25 -14.65 -4.77
N PHE A 382 20.14 -15.41 -5.39
CA PHE A 382 20.97 -16.40 -4.69
C PHE A 382 21.77 -15.73 -3.56
N ALA A 383 22.34 -14.55 -3.83
CA ALA A 383 23.16 -13.82 -2.85
C ALA A 383 22.39 -13.44 -1.59
N LEU A 384 21.07 -13.26 -1.70
CA LEU A 384 20.24 -12.95 -0.51
C LEU A 384 20.24 -14.10 0.49
N PHE A 385 20.37 -15.34 0.01
CA PHE A 385 20.32 -16.54 0.85
C PHE A 385 21.71 -17.07 1.23
N ASP A 386 22.75 -16.66 0.50
CA ASP A 386 24.12 -17.08 0.77
C ASP A 386 24.75 -16.08 1.76
N GLU A 387 24.35 -16.18 3.03
CA GLU A 387 24.69 -15.18 4.06
C GLU A 387 26.18 -15.07 4.35
N HIS A 388 26.93 -16.17 4.19
CA HIS A 388 28.34 -16.22 4.56
C HIS A 388 29.27 -16.27 3.34
N ASP A 389 28.76 -16.01 2.15
CA ASP A 389 29.52 -16.01 0.88
C ASP A 389 30.25 -17.35 0.67
N GLU A 390 29.60 -18.45 1.02
CA GLU A 390 30.13 -19.81 0.87
C GLU A 390 29.82 -20.40 -0.51
N GLY A 391 28.98 -19.74 -1.29
CA GLY A 391 28.51 -20.25 -2.58
C GLY A 391 27.44 -21.32 -2.44
N LEU A 392 26.82 -21.42 -1.28
CA LEU A 392 25.79 -22.43 -0.97
C LEU A 392 24.62 -21.80 -0.24
N MET A 393 23.43 -22.31 -0.50
CA MET A 393 22.20 -21.85 0.20
C MET A 393 21.25 -23.03 0.40
N ASP A 394 20.34 -22.86 1.34
CA ASP A 394 19.31 -23.85 1.68
C ASP A 394 18.01 -23.45 0.98
N VAL A 395 17.52 -24.30 0.07
CA VAL A 395 16.30 -23.99 -0.69
C VAL A 395 15.06 -23.89 0.20
N ARG A 396 15.09 -24.48 1.41
CA ARG A 396 13.98 -24.33 2.36
C ARG A 396 13.76 -22.86 2.72
N GLU A 397 14.82 -22.07 2.84
CA GLU A 397 14.73 -20.63 3.09
C GLU A 397 14.06 -19.91 1.92
N LEU A 398 14.38 -20.31 0.69
CA LEU A 398 13.73 -19.78 -0.51
C LEU A 398 12.23 -20.03 -0.47
N VAL A 399 11.81 -21.25 -0.12
CA VAL A 399 10.39 -21.62 -0.08
C VAL A 399 9.64 -20.79 0.98
N ILE A 400 10.25 -20.60 2.15
CA ILE A 400 9.67 -19.75 3.21
C ILE A 400 9.51 -18.33 2.68
N ALA A 401 10.55 -17.75 2.11
CA ALA A 401 10.53 -16.39 1.58
C ALA A 401 9.49 -16.24 0.47
N PHE A 402 9.40 -17.23 -0.41
CA PHE A 402 8.42 -17.24 -1.50
C PHE A 402 6.99 -17.27 -0.95
N SER A 403 6.74 -18.05 0.10
CA SER A 403 5.44 -18.11 0.77
C SER A 403 5.09 -16.74 1.40
N VAL A 404 6.06 -16.07 2.01
CA VAL A 404 5.85 -14.72 2.58
C VAL A 404 5.43 -13.75 1.48
N VAL A 405 6.13 -13.78 0.34
CA VAL A 405 5.83 -12.87 -0.77
C VAL A 405 4.45 -13.16 -1.37
N CYS A 406 4.06 -14.44 -1.48
CA CYS A 406 2.78 -14.82 -2.07
C CYS A 406 1.60 -14.54 -1.13
N ARG A 407 1.80 -14.65 0.18
CA ARG A 407 0.72 -14.49 1.16
C ARG A 407 1.25 -13.80 2.43
N PRO A 408 1.57 -12.51 2.32
CA PRO A 408 2.24 -11.79 3.42
C PRO A 408 1.41 -11.65 4.69
N THR A 409 0.08 -11.75 4.61
CA THR A 409 -0.79 -11.68 5.78
C THR A 409 -1.05 -13.04 6.42
N LYS A 410 -0.51 -14.12 5.85
CA LYS A 410 -0.72 -15.51 6.31
C LYS A 410 0.54 -16.05 6.96
N THR A 411 1.07 -15.31 7.93
CA THR A 411 2.34 -15.64 8.59
C THR A 411 2.30 -17.02 9.24
N LEU A 412 1.21 -17.35 9.93
CA LEU A 412 1.09 -18.65 10.60
C LEU A 412 1.08 -19.81 9.60
N GLU A 413 0.45 -19.62 8.44
CA GLU A 413 0.46 -20.62 7.36
C GLU A 413 1.87 -20.83 6.80
N THR A 414 2.64 -19.75 6.65
CA THR A 414 4.03 -19.82 6.22
C THR A 414 4.90 -20.57 7.24
N ILE A 415 4.69 -20.29 8.52
CA ILE A 415 5.41 -20.99 9.59
C ILE A 415 5.04 -22.49 9.58
N LYS A 416 3.77 -22.82 9.40
CA LYS A 416 3.33 -24.21 9.28
C LYS A 416 4.01 -24.92 8.12
N LEU A 417 4.05 -24.27 6.95
CA LEU A 417 4.75 -24.76 5.77
C LEU A 417 6.22 -25.05 6.09
N ALA A 418 6.88 -24.11 6.77
CA ALA A 418 8.28 -24.24 7.13
C ALA A 418 8.51 -25.45 8.05
N PHE A 419 7.63 -25.64 9.03
CA PHE A 419 7.73 -26.81 9.90
C PHE A 419 7.68 -28.12 9.11
N THR A 420 6.82 -28.21 8.09
CA THR A 420 6.73 -29.43 7.28
C THR A 420 8.03 -29.73 6.53
N MET A 421 8.84 -28.71 6.24
CA MET A 421 10.11 -28.91 5.53
C MET A 421 11.29 -29.20 6.47
N PHE A 422 11.21 -28.73 7.72
CA PHE A 422 12.30 -28.87 8.68
C PHE A 422 12.09 -30.01 9.66
N GLU A 423 10.86 -30.48 9.87
CA GLU A 423 10.57 -31.56 10.80
C GLU A 423 11.23 -32.87 10.38
N ASP A 424 11.92 -33.47 11.32
CA ASP A 424 12.50 -34.81 11.14
C ASP A 424 11.40 -35.85 11.30
N GLU A 425 11.20 -36.69 10.28
CA GLU A 425 10.19 -37.74 10.31
C GLU A 425 10.41 -38.74 11.44
N GLN A 426 11.67 -38.93 11.85
CA GLN A 426 12.01 -39.91 12.87
C GLN A 426 11.88 -39.33 14.29
N ASN A 427 12.18 -38.05 14.49
CA ASN A 427 12.25 -37.45 15.83
C ASN A 427 11.16 -36.41 16.11
N GLY A 428 10.40 -36.00 15.12
CA GLY A 428 9.23 -35.13 15.27
C GLY A 428 9.53 -33.76 15.85
N GLY A 429 9.67 -32.75 15.01
CA GLY A 429 9.87 -31.38 15.45
C GLY A 429 11.13 -30.74 14.89
N VAL A 430 11.32 -29.50 15.24
CA VAL A 430 12.47 -28.69 14.79
C VAL A 430 13.34 -28.31 16.01
N THR A 431 14.63 -28.18 15.76
CA THR A 431 15.60 -27.72 16.77
C THR A 431 15.49 -26.21 16.95
N GLU A 432 16.17 -25.70 17.99
CA GLU A 432 16.24 -24.25 18.24
C GLU A 432 16.82 -23.51 17.04
N GLU A 433 17.88 -24.06 16.43
CA GLU A 433 18.53 -23.41 15.28
C GLU A 433 17.62 -23.41 14.06
N GLU A 434 16.88 -24.50 13.85
CA GLU A 434 15.90 -24.58 12.76
C GLU A 434 14.74 -23.62 12.99
N LEU A 435 14.25 -23.50 14.23
CA LEU A 435 13.20 -22.54 14.56
C LEU A 435 13.68 -21.10 14.34
N GLU A 436 14.93 -20.82 14.69
CA GLU A 436 15.53 -19.51 14.44
C GLU A 436 15.52 -19.18 12.95
N CYS A 437 15.94 -20.13 12.12
CA CYS A 437 15.93 -19.96 10.66
C CYS A 437 14.51 -19.71 10.16
N ILE A 438 13.54 -20.50 10.62
CA ILE A 438 12.13 -20.38 10.22
C ILE A 438 11.60 -18.99 10.56
N LEU A 439 11.77 -18.56 11.81
CA LEU A 439 11.21 -17.30 12.28
C LEU A 439 11.90 -16.09 11.67
N HIS A 440 13.23 -16.14 11.56
CA HIS A 440 13.97 -15.03 10.94
C HIS A 440 13.56 -14.84 9.48
N THR A 441 13.36 -15.93 8.74
CA THR A 441 12.95 -15.85 7.35
C THR A 441 11.47 -15.48 7.21
N ALA A 442 10.60 -16.11 7.99
CA ALA A 442 9.15 -15.90 7.87
C ALA A 442 8.73 -14.53 8.37
N LEU A 443 9.37 -14.02 9.43
CA LEU A 443 9.02 -12.74 10.04
C LEU A 443 9.90 -11.59 9.55
N GLY A 444 11.04 -11.89 8.92
CA GLY A 444 11.98 -10.89 8.47
C GLY A 444 12.72 -10.19 9.59
N VAL A 445 12.81 -10.81 10.76
CA VAL A 445 13.38 -10.20 11.98
C VAL A 445 14.64 -10.95 12.38
N THR A 446 15.74 -10.22 12.49
CA THR A 446 17.01 -10.81 12.96
C THR A 446 17.25 -10.58 14.45
N GLU A 447 16.48 -9.70 15.07
CA GLU A 447 16.69 -9.32 16.49
C GLU A 447 15.82 -10.11 17.46
N LEU A 448 14.99 -11.02 16.96
CA LEU A 448 14.13 -11.84 17.83
C LEU A 448 14.99 -12.83 18.62
N LYS A 449 14.81 -12.82 19.95
CA LYS A 449 15.54 -13.73 20.83
C LYS A 449 14.86 -15.11 20.84
N VAL A 450 15.22 -15.93 19.87
CA VAL A 450 14.59 -17.22 19.64
C VAL A 450 14.87 -18.19 20.80
N SER A 451 16.01 -18.06 21.49
CA SER A 451 16.32 -18.92 22.65
C SER A 451 15.25 -18.88 23.73
N ARG A 452 14.79 -17.68 24.08
CA ARG A 452 13.73 -17.49 25.08
C ARG A 452 12.40 -18.05 24.58
N LEU A 453 12.10 -17.77 23.32
CA LEU A 453 10.88 -18.25 22.69
C LEU A 453 10.88 -19.77 22.64
N PHE A 454 11.99 -20.37 22.22
CA PHE A 454 12.12 -21.83 22.12
C PHE A 454 11.86 -22.49 23.48
N ARG A 455 12.46 -21.95 24.55
CA ARG A 455 12.26 -22.49 25.90
C ARG A 455 10.81 -22.35 26.36
N ALA A 456 10.15 -21.27 25.98
CA ALA A 456 8.74 -21.05 26.33
C ALA A 456 7.82 -22.01 25.57
N VAL A 457 8.16 -22.36 24.34
CA VAL A 457 7.37 -23.28 23.51
C VAL A 457 7.65 -24.73 23.91
N ASP A 458 8.90 -25.08 24.22
CA ASP A 458 9.33 -26.44 24.57
C ASP A 458 9.08 -26.67 26.07
N VAL A 459 7.81 -26.80 26.45
CA VAL A 459 7.39 -26.92 27.86
C VAL A 459 7.96 -28.20 28.48
N ILE A 460 8.07 -29.29 27.73
CA ILE A 460 8.52 -30.59 28.24
C ILE A 460 10.05 -30.76 28.17
N ASN A 461 10.76 -29.74 27.71
CA ASN A 461 12.22 -29.72 27.60
C ASN A 461 12.76 -30.88 26.74
N ALA A 462 12.09 -31.14 25.64
CA ALA A 462 12.44 -32.24 24.71
C ALA A 462 13.58 -31.87 23.75
N GLY A 463 13.92 -30.58 23.65
CA GLY A 463 14.94 -30.09 22.71
C GLY A 463 14.44 -29.96 21.29
N LYS A 464 13.18 -30.26 21.03
CA LYS A 464 12.52 -30.11 19.73
C LYS A 464 11.09 -29.60 19.91
N VAL A 465 10.62 -28.82 18.96
CA VAL A 465 9.32 -28.16 18.98
C VAL A 465 8.55 -28.55 17.71
N THR A 466 7.29 -28.96 17.88
CA THR A 466 6.38 -29.23 16.76
C THR A 466 5.59 -27.95 16.43
N PHE A 467 4.98 -27.93 15.26
CA PHE A 467 4.11 -26.82 14.89
C PHE A 467 2.93 -26.68 15.85
N GLU A 468 2.37 -27.81 16.32
CA GLU A 468 1.25 -27.78 17.27
C GLU A 468 1.65 -27.12 18.58
N MET A 469 2.86 -27.40 19.05
CA MET A 469 3.40 -26.75 20.26
C MET A 469 3.56 -25.25 20.04
N PHE A 470 4.08 -24.84 18.89
CA PHE A 470 4.22 -23.43 18.53
C PHE A 470 2.87 -22.75 18.44
N ARG A 471 1.90 -23.39 17.79
CA ARG A 471 0.54 -22.83 17.65
C ARG A 471 -0.12 -22.66 19.02
N SER A 472 0.00 -23.66 19.88
CA SER A 472 -0.55 -23.59 21.26
C SER A 472 0.07 -22.42 22.02
N PHE A 473 1.37 -22.24 21.91
CA PHE A 473 2.07 -21.10 22.53
C PHE A 473 1.50 -19.78 22.00
N ALA A 474 1.35 -19.65 20.70
CA ALA A 474 0.83 -18.43 20.09
C ALA A 474 -0.59 -18.12 20.57
N GLU A 475 -1.43 -19.14 20.71
CA GLU A 475 -2.80 -18.99 21.23
C GLU A 475 -2.83 -18.55 22.68
N GLN A 476 -1.87 -18.99 23.48
CA GLN A 476 -1.77 -18.67 24.90
C GLN A 476 -1.06 -17.34 25.16
N GLN A 477 -0.39 -16.80 24.17
CA GLN A 477 0.34 -15.54 24.27
C GLN A 477 -0.19 -14.54 23.22
N PRO A 478 -1.34 -13.92 23.49
CA PRO A 478 -1.96 -13.03 22.49
C PRO A 478 -1.10 -11.83 22.13
N ASP A 479 -0.28 -11.33 23.05
CA ASP A 479 0.62 -10.21 22.75
C ASP A 479 1.63 -10.59 21.65
N PHE A 480 2.21 -11.79 21.75
CA PHE A 480 3.12 -12.31 20.74
C PHE A 480 2.38 -12.49 19.41
N ALA A 481 1.20 -13.10 19.44
CA ALA A 481 0.43 -13.36 18.22
C ALA A 481 0.03 -12.07 17.52
N GLU A 482 -0.40 -11.06 18.26
CA GLU A 482 -0.75 -9.75 17.69
C GLU A 482 0.47 -9.04 17.12
N GLU A 483 1.61 -9.13 17.81
CA GLU A 483 2.82 -8.44 17.38
C GLU A 483 3.45 -9.09 16.15
N PHE A 484 3.46 -10.43 16.08
CA PHE A 484 4.26 -11.13 15.06
C PHE A 484 3.48 -11.94 14.04
N LEU A 485 2.23 -12.34 14.34
CA LEU A 485 1.51 -13.28 13.49
C LEU A 485 0.29 -12.69 12.77
N TYR A 486 -0.30 -11.60 13.28
CA TYR A 486 -1.54 -11.06 12.72
C TYR A 486 -1.32 -9.61 12.27
N ALA A 487 -1.19 -9.43 10.97
CA ALA A 487 -0.90 -8.12 10.36
C ALA A 487 -2.14 -7.23 10.19
N GLU A 488 -3.31 -7.66 10.68
CA GLU A 488 -4.56 -6.97 10.39
C GLU A 488 -5.08 -6.06 11.50
N ASN A 489 -4.40 -5.98 12.65
CA ASN A 489 -4.89 -5.19 13.78
C ASN A 489 -4.51 -3.72 13.64
N THR A 490 -5.26 -3.00 12.82
CA THR A 490 -5.24 -1.55 12.84
C THR A 490 -6.25 -1.08 13.89
N GLY A 491 -5.89 -0.07 14.66
CA GLY A 491 -6.78 0.48 15.69
C GLY A 491 -8.08 1.03 15.09
N PHE A 492 -9.12 1.11 15.92
CA PHE A 492 -10.45 1.58 15.51
C PHE A 492 -10.37 2.94 14.78
N PHE A 493 -9.61 3.87 15.33
CA PHE A 493 -9.52 5.22 14.78
C PHE A 493 -8.82 5.21 13.42
N SER A 494 -7.78 4.40 13.30
CA SER A 494 -7.06 4.23 12.03
C SER A 494 -7.99 3.62 10.96
N ASN A 495 -8.77 2.61 11.33
CA ASN A 495 -9.76 2.00 10.44
C ASN A 495 -10.85 3.00 10.01
N PHE A 496 -11.32 3.80 10.95
CA PHE A 496 -12.33 4.82 10.68
C PHE A 496 -11.82 5.82 9.64
N LEU A 497 -10.60 6.34 9.82
CA LEU A 497 -10.02 7.29 8.88
C LEU A 497 -9.67 6.64 7.54
N SER A 498 -9.18 5.39 7.55
CA SER A 498 -8.79 4.72 6.31
C SER A 498 -9.98 4.23 5.49
N SER A 499 -11.16 4.05 6.09
CA SER A 499 -12.38 3.75 5.33
C SER A 499 -12.99 5.02 4.74
N GLY A 500 -12.41 6.18 5.03
CA GLY A 500 -12.81 7.46 4.44
C GLY A 500 -12.18 7.65 3.06
N ILE A 501 -11.73 8.88 2.79
CA ILE A 501 -11.39 9.31 1.45
C ILE A 501 -10.02 8.80 0.99
N ALA A 502 -9.02 8.71 1.89
CA ALA A 502 -7.65 8.38 1.54
C ALA A 502 -7.27 7.02 2.09
N SER A 503 -7.75 5.95 1.49
CA SER A 503 -7.49 4.59 1.95
C SER A 503 -6.87 3.74 0.85
N ASN A 504 -6.47 2.53 1.22
CA ASN A 504 -5.86 1.56 0.31
C ASN A 504 -6.84 0.99 -0.72
N GLY A 505 -8.11 1.36 -0.67
CA GLY A 505 -9.12 0.86 -1.59
C GLY A 505 -9.41 1.76 -2.77
N PHE A 506 -8.69 2.87 -2.95
CA PHE A 506 -9.02 3.85 -3.98
C PHE A 506 -8.71 3.38 -5.39
N CYS A 507 -7.75 2.49 -5.56
CA CYS A 507 -7.45 1.94 -6.87
C CYS A 507 -7.84 0.46 -6.87
N PRO A 508 -8.80 0.04 -7.72
CA PRO A 508 -9.18 -1.38 -7.74
C PRO A 508 -7.98 -2.25 -8.08
N ASP A 509 -7.86 -3.35 -7.36
CA ASP A 509 -6.80 -4.33 -7.59
C ASP A 509 -7.27 -5.34 -8.64
N PHE A 510 -6.53 -5.45 -9.73
CA PHE A 510 -6.88 -6.33 -10.84
C PHE A 510 -5.93 -7.51 -10.99
N SER A 511 -5.09 -7.77 -9.97
CA SER A 511 -4.22 -8.94 -10.04
C SER A 511 -5.05 -10.22 -9.87
N PRO A 512 -4.77 -11.26 -10.65
CA PRO A 512 -5.59 -12.48 -10.62
C PRO A 512 -5.49 -13.29 -9.34
N ASN A 513 -4.57 -12.98 -8.45
CA ASN A 513 -4.25 -13.85 -7.33
C ASN A 513 -5.14 -13.67 -6.09
N GLU A 514 -6.06 -12.71 -6.08
CA GLU A 514 -6.93 -12.50 -4.90
C GLU A 514 -8.17 -13.38 -4.86
N HIS A 515 -8.44 -14.13 -5.92
CA HIS A 515 -9.61 -15.01 -5.94
C HIS A 515 -9.53 -16.17 -4.95
N GLN A 516 -8.36 -16.42 -4.39
CA GLN A 516 -8.17 -17.56 -3.49
C GLN A 516 -8.32 -17.22 -2.00
N LYS A 517 -8.65 -15.98 -1.66
CA LYS A 517 -8.69 -15.55 -0.26
C LYS A 517 -10.01 -15.79 0.46
N LYS A 518 -10.88 -16.63 -0.10
CA LYS A 518 -12.06 -17.07 0.66
C LYS A 518 -11.82 -18.50 1.14
N VAL A 519 -11.14 -18.61 2.24
CA VAL A 519 -11.20 -19.84 3.01
C VAL A 519 -12.12 -19.58 4.19
N LYS A 520 -13.02 -20.51 4.39
CA LYS A 520 -14.02 -20.55 5.46
C LYS A 520 -13.41 -20.35 6.85
#